data_2a26e09541e38f4a405675e99612f1af
#
_entry.id   2a26e09541e38f4a405675e99612f1af
#
_cell.length_a   1.000
_cell.length_b   1.000
_cell.length_c   1.000
_cell.angle_alpha   90.00
_cell.angle_beta   90.00
_cell.angle_gamma   90.00
#
_symmetry.space_group_name_H-M   'P 1'
#
loop_
_entity.id
_entity.type
_entity.pdbx_description
1 polymer ?
#
loop_
_entity_poly.entity_id
_entity_poly.type
_entity_poly.pdbx_seq_one_letter_code
_entity_poly.pdbx_strand_id
1 'polypeptide(L)'
;MNKIITICGSMKFQEQMIEAAAKLELEEQYIVIQCVYYDKNRILTSQEMNVLSELHYRKIEISDAIYVVNVGGYIGESTRKEIEYAHSLNKEVLFLEPIGKF
;
A
#
# COMPACT_ATOMS: atom_id res chain seq x y z
N MET A 1 -12.01 17.52 6.37
CA MET A 1 -10.69 16.96 6.74
C MET A 1 -10.29 15.90 5.72
N ASN A 2 -9.02 15.90 5.32
CA ASN A 2 -8.56 14.99 4.28
C ASN A 2 -8.31 13.58 4.85
N LYS A 3 -8.78 12.56 4.12
CA LYS A 3 -8.54 11.17 4.48
C LYS A 3 -7.06 10.83 4.28
N ILE A 4 -6.49 10.07 5.20
CA ILE A 4 -5.11 9.60 5.12
C ILE A 4 -5.13 8.17 4.60
N ILE A 5 -4.42 7.91 3.50
CA ILE A 5 -4.41 6.61 2.84
C ILE A 5 -2.98 6.13 2.63
N THR A 6 -2.71 4.88 2.99
CA THR A 6 -1.42 4.24 2.72
C THR A 6 -1.54 3.35 1.49
N ILE A 7 -0.60 3.50 0.55
CA ILE A 7 -0.51 2.65 -0.65
C ILE A 7 0.08 1.30 -0.25
N CYS A 8 -0.54 0.22 -0.71
CA CYS A 8 -0.06 -1.14 -0.54
C CYS A 8 0.00 -1.82 -1.90
N GLY A 9 0.96 -2.71 -2.10
CA GLY A 9 1.08 -3.45 -3.34
C GLY A 9 2.44 -4.08 -3.50
N SER A 10 2.57 -4.97 -4.48
CA SER A 10 3.85 -5.57 -4.82
C SER A 10 4.79 -4.54 -5.41
N MET A 11 6.08 -4.61 -5.06
CA MET A 11 7.09 -3.68 -5.60
C MET A 11 7.21 -3.78 -7.12
N LYS A 12 6.77 -4.88 -7.73
CA LYS A 12 6.76 -4.98 -9.19
C LYS A 12 5.78 -3.98 -9.83
N PHE A 13 4.87 -3.41 -9.03
CA PHE A 13 3.92 -2.40 -9.48
C PHE A 13 4.35 -0.99 -9.04
N GLN A 14 5.64 -0.77 -8.81
CA GLN A 14 6.14 0.51 -8.29
C GLN A 14 5.65 1.70 -9.12
N GLU A 15 5.73 1.60 -10.44
CA GLU A 15 5.29 2.72 -11.30
C GLU A 15 3.80 3.00 -11.13
N GLN A 16 2.98 1.96 -11.06
CA GLN A 16 1.55 2.10 -10.87
C GLN A 16 1.22 2.63 -9.47
N MET A 17 2.01 2.25 -8.46
CA MET A 17 1.82 2.78 -7.11
C MET A 17 2.13 4.27 -7.04
N ILE A 18 3.19 4.71 -7.71
CA ILE A 18 3.55 6.14 -7.77
C ILE A 18 2.46 6.92 -8.50
N GLU A 19 1.97 6.39 -9.62
CA GLU A 19 0.90 7.02 -10.38
C GLU A 19 -0.40 7.09 -9.57
N ALA A 20 -0.75 6.02 -8.86
CA ALA A 20 -1.94 5.99 -8.03
C ALA A 20 -1.87 7.04 -6.92
N ALA A 21 -0.69 7.19 -6.29
CA ALA A 21 -0.51 8.18 -5.24
C ALA A 21 -0.78 9.59 -5.76
N ALA A 22 -0.22 9.93 -6.93
CA ALA A 22 -0.44 11.25 -7.53
C ALA A 22 -1.92 11.46 -7.84
N LYS A 23 -2.58 10.47 -8.40
CA LYS A 23 -3.99 10.57 -8.76
C LYS A 23 -4.87 10.76 -7.52
N LEU A 24 -4.61 10.00 -6.46
CA LEU A 24 -5.39 10.10 -5.24
C LEU A 24 -5.23 11.48 -4.59
N GLU A 25 -4.05 12.06 -4.64
CA GLU A 25 -3.86 13.41 -4.09
C GLU A 25 -4.47 14.48 -4.97
N LEU A 26 -4.26 14.40 -6.26
CA LEU A 26 -4.72 15.46 -7.18
C LEU A 26 -6.23 15.42 -7.40
N GLU A 27 -6.84 14.23 -7.48
CA GLU A 27 -8.25 14.10 -7.79
C GLU A 27 -9.14 13.99 -6.56
N GLU A 28 -8.67 13.25 -5.54
CA GLU A 28 -9.47 12.99 -4.36
C GLU A 28 -9.06 13.86 -3.16
N GLN A 29 -7.92 14.52 -3.25
CA GLN A 29 -7.39 15.36 -2.18
C GLN A 29 -7.14 14.55 -0.89
N TYR A 30 -6.74 13.29 -1.05
CA TYR A 30 -6.32 12.46 0.09
C TYR A 30 -4.87 12.78 0.44
N ILE A 31 -4.51 12.54 1.68
CA ILE A 31 -3.11 12.57 2.11
C ILE A 31 -2.58 11.16 1.90
N VAL A 32 -1.60 10.97 1.00
CA VAL A 32 -1.13 9.65 0.63
C VAL A 32 0.22 9.35 1.26
N ILE A 33 0.29 8.21 1.96
CA ILE A 33 1.53 7.68 2.51
C ILE A 33 1.98 6.54 1.60
N GLN A 34 3.21 6.61 1.13
CA GLN A 34 3.73 5.65 0.16
C GLN A 34 4.69 4.66 0.81
N CYS A 35 4.92 3.54 0.11
CA CYS A 35 5.99 2.62 0.43
C CYS A 35 7.33 3.30 0.22
N VAL A 36 8.37 2.77 0.83
CA VAL A 36 9.73 3.19 0.50
C VAL A 36 10.13 2.48 -0.80
N TYR A 37 10.44 3.27 -1.81
CA TYR A 37 10.91 2.74 -3.09
C TYR A 37 12.44 2.79 -3.10
N TYR A 38 13.06 1.74 -3.61
CA TYR A 38 14.53 1.65 -3.66
C TYR A 38 14.94 1.15 -5.04
N ASP A 39 16.22 1.41 -5.37
CA ASP A 39 16.77 1.03 -6.66
C ASP A 39 16.70 -0.48 -6.84
N LYS A 40 16.29 -0.92 -8.03
CA LYS A 40 16.13 -2.36 -8.34
C LYS A 40 17.44 -3.13 -8.18
N ASN A 41 18.57 -2.45 -8.30
CA ASN A 41 19.90 -3.08 -8.16
C ASN A 41 20.33 -3.18 -6.69
N ARG A 42 19.61 -2.53 -5.78
CA ARG A 42 19.93 -2.62 -4.36
C ARG A 42 19.34 -3.89 -3.77
N ILE A 43 20.19 -4.67 -3.11
CA ILE A 43 19.76 -5.88 -2.41
C ILE A 43 19.62 -5.52 -0.94
N LEU A 44 18.42 -5.63 -0.42
CA LEU A 44 18.17 -5.37 0.99
C LEU A 44 18.53 -6.59 1.83
N THR A 45 19.10 -6.34 3.01
CA THR A 45 19.31 -7.40 3.98
C THR A 45 17.98 -7.84 4.57
N SER A 46 17.95 -9.03 5.19
CA SER A 46 16.75 -9.49 5.87
C SER A 46 16.31 -8.52 6.96
N GLN A 47 17.28 -7.93 7.67
CA GLN A 47 16.97 -6.97 8.72
C GLN A 47 16.34 -5.70 8.15
N GLU A 48 16.89 -5.19 7.03
CA GLU A 48 16.33 -4.03 6.37
C GLU A 48 14.91 -4.28 5.88
N MET A 49 14.65 -5.46 5.32
CA MET A 49 13.31 -5.84 4.88
C MET A 49 12.34 -5.89 6.04
N ASN A 50 12.78 -6.43 7.18
CA ASN A 50 11.93 -6.48 8.37
C ASN A 50 11.58 -5.10 8.89
N VAL A 51 12.55 -4.18 8.88
CA VAL A 51 12.33 -2.79 9.31
C VAL A 51 11.27 -2.12 8.41
N LEU A 52 11.43 -2.25 7.09
CA LEU A 52 10.48 -1.65 6.16
C LEU A 52 9.08 -2.25 6.30
N SER A 53 9.00 -3.57 6.49
CA SER A 53 7.73 -4.25 6.69
C SER A 53 7.03 -3.76 7.95
N GLU A 54 7.75 -3.67 9.06
CA GLU A 54 7.17 -3.22 10.31
C GLU A 54 6.71 -1.78 10.24
N LEU A 55 7.51 -0.90 9.64
CA LEU A 55 7.12 0.50 9.48
C LEU A 55 5.91 0.64 8.57
N HIS A 56 5.78 -0.23 7.58
CA HIS A 56 4.59 -0.20 6.72
C HIS A 56 3.32 -0.52 7.52
N TYR A 57 3.39 -1.47 8.45
CA TYR A 57 2.26 -1.71 9.35
C TYR A 57 1.94 -0.50 10.21
N ARG A 58 2.97 0.26 10.67
CA ARG A 58 2.73 1.50 11.41
C ARG A 58 2.03 2.54 10.53
N LYS A 59 2.39 2.61 9.24
CA LYS A 59 1.72 3.50 8.28
C LYS A 59 0.24 3.16 8.16
N ILE A 60 -0.09 1.87 8.12
CA ILE A 60 -1.48 1.42 8.08
C ILE A 60 -2.22 1.87 9.34
N GLU A 61 -1.58 1.74 10.50
CA GLU A 61 -2.20 2.10 11.77
C GLU A 61 -2.60 3.57 11.85
N ILE A 62 -1.80 4.47 11.29
CA ILE A 62 -2.07 5.90 11.33
C ILE A 62 -2.96 6.37 10.18
N SER A 63 -3.35 5.48 9.28
CA SER A 63 -4.17 5.81 8.12
C SER A 63 -5.64 5.55 8.40
N ASP A 64 -6.50 6.22 7.63
CA ASP A 64 -7.94 5.94 7.64
C ASP A 64 -8.26 4.74 6.75
N ALA A 65 -7.44 4.53 5.72
CA ALA A 65 -7.67 3.49 4.74
C ALA A 65 -6.34 3.05 4.12
N ILE A 66 -6.37 1.92 3.43
CA ILE A 66 -5.28 1.54 2.53
C ILE A 66 -5.83 1.47 1.11
N TYR A 67 -4.95 1.71 0.14
CA TYR A 67 -5.26 1.60 -1.27
C TYR A 67 -4.34 0.55 -1.87
N VAL A 68 -4.93 -0.56 -2.31
CA VAL A 68 -4.19 -1.71 -2.83
C VAL A 68 -4.05 -1.59 -4.33
N VAL A 69 -2.81 -1.55 -4.82
CA VAL A 69 -2.51 -1.49 -6.26
C VAL A 69 -2.37 -2.92 -6.75
N ASN A 70 -3.47 -3.48 -7.22
CA ASN A 70 -3.59 -4.88 -7.64
C ASN A 70 -3.72 -4.99 -9.16
N VAL A 71 -2.66 -4.62 -9.87
CA VAL A 71 -2.66 -4.66 -11.34
C VAL A 71 -2.95 -6.09 -11.82
N GLY A 72 -3.94 -6.21 -12.72
CA GLY A 72 -4.38 -7.53 -13.21
C GLY A 72 -5.02 -8.39 -12.13
N GLY A 73 -5.40 -7.79 -11.01
CA GLY A 73 -5.97 -8.52 -9.88
C GLY A 73 -4.94 -9.18 -8.98
N TYR A 74 -3.64 -9.02 -9.27
CA TYR A 74 -2.60 -9.68 -8.49
C TYR A 74 -2.44 -9.08 -7.10
N ILE A 75 -2.46 -9.93 -6.09
CA ILE A 75 -2.21 -9.57 -4.70
C ILE A 75 -1.19 -10.58 -4.15
N GLY A 76 -0.01 -10.09 -3.81
CA GLY A 76 1.04 -10.94 -3.26
C GLY A 76 0.82 -11.26 -1.80
N GLU A 77 1.68 -12.14 -1.26
CA GLU A 77 1.58 -12.61 0.12
C GLU A 77 1.66 -11.45 1.13
N SER A 78 2.65 -10.57 0.97
CA SER A 78 2.83 -9.44 1.89
C SER A 78 1.63 -8.49 1.85
N THR A 79 1.14 -8.20 0.64
CA THR A 79 0.00 -7.32 0.48
C THR A 79 -1.26 -7.94 1.09
N ARG A 80 -1.44 -9.25 0.93
CA ARG A 80 -2.58 -9.94 1.52
C ARG A 80 -2.57 -9.80 3.06
N LYS A 81 -1.40 -9.94 3.67
CA LYS A 81 -1.27 -9.77 5.12
C LYS A 81 -1.58 -8.34 5.55
N GLU A 82 -1.18 -7.36 4.74
CA GLU A 82 -1.48 -5.96 5.02
C GLU A 82 -2.98 -5.69 4.95
N ILE A 83 -3.67 -6.30 3.98
CA ILE A 83 -5.13 -6.19 3.88
C ILE A 83 -5.80 -6.80 5.11
N GLU A 84 -5.36 -7.99 5.52
CA GLU A 84 -5.90 -8.63 6.71
C GLU A 84 -5.68 -7.76 7.95
N TYR A 85 -4.51 -7.16 8.05
CA TYR A 85 -4.20 -6.28 9.17
C TYR A 85 -5.11 -5.04 9.17
N ALA A 86 -5.28 -4.41 8.03
CA ALA A 86 -6.17 -3.24 7.91
C ALA A 86 -7.60 -3.62 8.32
N HIS A 87 -8.09 -4.77 7.86
CA HIS A 87 -9.41 -5.25 8.27
C HIS A 87 -9.51 -5.46 9.78
N SER A 88 -8.45 -6.00 10.40
CA SER A 88 -8.44 -6.23 11.84
C SER A 88 -8.53 -4.93 12.63
N LEU A 89 -8.12 -3.81 12.03
CA LEU A 89 -8.18 -2.49 12.64
C LEU A 89 -9.41 -1.70 12.19
N ASN A 90 -10.32 -2.34 11.47
CA ASN A 90 -11.52 -1.70 10.92
C ASN A 90 -11.19 -0.53 9.98
N LYS A 91 -10.06 -0.62 9.28
CA LYS A 91 -9.70 0.37 8.28
C LYS A 91 -10.39 0.03 6.96
N GLU A 92 -10.72 1.07 6.20
CA GLU A 92 -11.26 0.89 4.85
C GLU A 92 -10.18 0.34 3.93
N VAL A 93 -10.55 -0.58 3.02
CA VAL A 93 -9.63 -1.14 2.03
C VAL A 93 -10.17 -0.84 0.64
N LEU A 94 -9.42 -0.06 -0.12
CA LEU A 94 -9.76 0.32 -1.48
C LEU A 94 -8.82 -0.41 -2.44
N PHE A 95 -9.26 -0.61 -3.68
CA PHE A 95 -8.49 -1.37 -4.68
C PHE A 95 -8.41 -0.60 -5.98
N LEU A 96 -7.27 -0.69 -6.67
CA LEU A 96 -7.12 -0.15 -8.01
C LEU A 96 -8.07 -0.85 -8.98
N GLU A 97 -8.12 -2.19 -8.92
CA GLU A 97 -9.01 -2.98 -9.75
C GLU A 97 -10.03 -3.71 -8.89
N PRO A 98 -11.28 -3.80 -9.36
CA PRO A 98 -12.31 -4.48 -8.57
C PRO A 98 -11.95 -5.92 -8.28
N ILE A 99 -12.30 -6.38 -7.08
CA ILE A 99 -12.19 -7.78 -6.69
C ILE A 99 -13.59 -8.32 -6.44
N GLY A 100 -13.80 -9.61 -6.74
CA GLY A 100 -15.10 -10.21 -6.53
C GLY A 100 -15.38 -10.42 -5.05
N LYS A 101 -14.46 -11.11 -4.39
CA LYS A 101 -14.54 -11.37 -2.95
C LYS A 101 -13.15 -11.37 -2.36
N PHE A 102 -13.09 -10.94 -1.15
CA PHE A 102 -11.84 -10.98 -0.42
C PHE A 102 -12.04 -11.52 0.99
#